data_34271173e14c084de737c8d959a9142d
#
_entry.id   34271173e14c084de737c8d959a9142d
#
_cell.length_a   1.000
_cell.length_b   1.000
_cell.length_c   1.000
_cell.angle_alpha   90.00
_cell.angle_beta   90.00
_cell.angle_gamma   90.00
#
_symmetry.space_group_name_H-M   'P 1'
#
loop_
_entity.id
_entity.type
_entity.pdbx_description
1 polymer ?
#
loop_
_entity_poly.entity_id
_entity_poly.type
_entity_poly.pdbx_seq_one_letter_code
_entity_poly.pdbx_strand_id
1 'polypeptide(L)'
;MKFFKNQTLKEIADLIHCKFVGDANFPVLGMNEIHVVEPGDIVFVDHPKYYDKALQSNATIILINKEVDCPEGKALLISDDPFRDFNTLTRHFMPFQSSNVSISPSAKIGHGTIIQPNTFIGNNVVIGNNCLIHSNVAIYDHTIIGDDVIIHAGTVIGGDAFYYKKRPEGFDQLLSGGRVVIENNVGIGALCTIDKGVT
;
A
#
# COMPACT_ATOMS: atom_id res chain seq x y z
N MET A 1 3.82 3.08 1.38
CA MET A 1 3.97 3.05 -0.10
C MET A 1 4.85 4.21 -0.56
N LYS A 2 5.95 3.98 -1.28
CA LYS A 2 6.78 5.04 -1.89
C LYS A 2 6.32 5.28 -3.34
N PHE A 3 6.35 6.53 -3.79
CA PHE A 3 5.97 6.88 -5.15
C PHE A 3 7.13 6.59 -6.12
N PHE A 4 6.81 6.16 -7.34
CA PHE A 4 7.83 5.92 -8.39
C PHE A 4 8.54 7.21 -8.84
N LYS A 5 7.84 8.35 -8.75
CA LYS A 5 8.35 9.69 -9.04
C LYS A 5 7.94 10.62 -7.91
N ASN A 6 8.88 11.43 -7.44
CA ASN A 6 8.60 12.45 -6.45
C ASN A 6 7.53 13.41 -6.97
N GLN A 7 6.60 13.76 -6.11
CA GLN A 7 5.55 14.74 -6.36
C GLN A 7 5.84 16.00 -5.56
N THR A 8 5.14 17.07 -5.89
CA THR A 8 5.09 18.28 -5.07
C THR A 8 3.79 18.34 -4.26
N LEU A 9 3.77 19.10 -3.17
CA LEU A 9 2.57 19.34 -2.38
C LEU A 9 1.41 19.83 -3.25
N LYS A 10 1.72 20.77 -4.19
CA LYS A 10 0.74 21.31 -5.12
C LYS A 10 0.16 20.23 -6.04
N GLU A 11 1.00 19.36 -6.63
CA GLU A 11 0.54 18.28 -7.51
C GLU A 11 -0.40 17.33 -6.77
N ILE A 12 -0.10 16.99 -5.52
CA ILE A 12 -0.99 16.16 -4.68
C ILE A 12 -2.29 16.89 -4.37
N ALA A 13 -2.23 18.16 -3.97
CA ALA A 13 -3.41 18.97 -3.66
C ALA A 13 -4.33 19.12 -4.89
N ASP A 14 -3.76 19.35 -6.07
CA ASP A 14 -4.50 19.44 -7.33
C ASP A 14 -5.18 18.09 -7.66
N LEU A 15 -4.49 16.96 -7.42
CA LEU A 15 -5.01 15.62 -7.71
C LEU A 15 -6.25 15.26 -6.86
N ILE A 16 -6.27 15.67 -5.59
CA ILE A 16 -7.39 15.40 -4.67
C ILE A 16 -8.31 16.63 -4.49
N HIS A 17 -8.07 17.71 -5.22
CA HIS A 17 -8.87 18.94 -5.20
C HIS A 17 -9.03 19.54 -3.79
N CYS A 18 -7.96 19.57 -3.00
CA CYS A 18 -7.97 20.11 -1.64
C CYS A 18 -7.12 21.38 -1.51
N LYS A 19 -7.32 22.11 -0.40
CA LYS A 19 -6.44 23.21 0.01
C LYS A 19 -5.17 22.65 0.63
N PHE A 20 -4.10 23.46 0.62
CA PHE A 20 -2.86 23.09 1.33
C PHE A 20 -2.28 24.29 2.08
N VAL A 21 -1.47 23.97 3.10
CA VAL A 21 -0.64 24.93 3.86
C VAL A 21 0.80 24.44 3.78
N GLY A 22 1.71 25.31 3.36
CA GLY A 22 3.13 25.02 3.17
C GLY A 22 3.63 25.47 1.81
N ASP A 23 4.89 25.17 1.50
CA ASP A 23 5.49 25.47 0.19
C ASP A 23 4.86 24.57 -0.88
N ALA A 24 4.37 25.17 -1.97
CA ALA A 24 3.80 24.47 -3.11
C ALA A 24 4.75 23.39 -3.71
N ASN A 25 6.06 23.63 -3.63
CA ASN A 25 7.10 22.71 -4.09
C ASN A 25 7.58 21.73 -3.02
N PHE A 26 6.96 21.69 -1.85
CA PHE A 26 7.33 20.78 -0.78
C PHE A 26 7.33 19.32 -1.30
N PRO A 27 8.43 18.55 -1.11
CA PRO A 27 8.56 17.23 -1.72
C PRO A 27 7.65 16.21 -1.04
N VAL A 28 6.94 15.44 -1.85
CA VAL A 28 6.10 14.31 -1.42
C VAL A 28 6.63 13.04 -2.05
N LEU A 29 7.09 12.10 -1.23
CA LEU A 29 7.82 10.91 -1.65
C LEU A 29 7.01 9.62 -1.55
N GLY A 30 5.91 9.66 -0.79
CA GLY A 30 5.10 8.49 -0.54
C GLY A 30 3.91 8.78 0.38
N MET A 31 3.27 7.71 0.81
CA MET A 31 2.19 7.73 1.80
C MET A 31 2.26 6.48 2.67
N ASN A 32 2.06 6.63 3.98
CA ASN A 32 2.21 5.53 4.92
C ASN A 32 1.26 5.67 6.12
N GLU A 33 1.10 4.56 6.84
CA GLU A 33 0.41 4.55 8.13
C GLU A 33 1.24 5.25 9.21
N ILE A 34 0.57 5.89 10.14
CA ILE A 34 1.15 6.80 11.15
C ILE A 34 2.32 6.22 11.97
N HIS A 35 2.40 4.90 12.10
CA HIS A 35 3.43 4.23 12.90
C HIS A 35 4.68 3.80 12.08
N VAL A 36 4.62 3.93 10.75
CA VAL A 36 5.74 3.58 9.84
C VAL A 36 6.12 4.73 8.90
N VAL A 37 5.55 5.93 9.10
CA VAL A 37 5.84 7.10 8.27
C VAL A 37 7.27 7.60 8.42
N GLU A 38 7.81 8.08 7.32
CA GLU A 38 9.13 8.70 7.20
C GLU A 38 9.00 10.12 6.64
N PRO A 39 10.05 10.96 6.74
CA PRO A 39 10.06 12.26 6.07
C PRO A 39 9.77 12.14 4.57
N GLY A 40 8.87 12.97 4.07
CA GLY A 40 8.35 12.93 2.69
C GLY A 40 7.09 12.10 2.52
N ASP A 41 6.63 11.39 3.54
CA ASP A 41 5.38 10.63 3.47
C ASP A 41 4.16 11.48 3.84
N ILE A 42 3.05 11.16 3.18
CA ILE A 42 1.71 11.59 3.59
C ILE A 42 1.18 10.61 4.64
N VAL A 43 0.65 11.14 5.73
CA VAL A 43 -0.23 10.40 6.64
C VAL A 43 -1.61 11.05 6.62
N PHE A 44 -2.68 10.27 6.70
CA PHE A 44 -4.02 10.83 6.85
C PHE A 44 -4.54 10.72 8.28
N VAL A 45 -5.35 11.70 8.67
CA VAL A 45 -6.08 11.70 9.93
C VAL A 45 -7.43 12.40 9.75
N ASP A 46 -8.49 11.75 10.20
CA ASP A 46 -9.86 12.23 10.08
C ASP A 46 -10.63 12.26 11.40
N HIS A 47 -9.96 11.97 12.52
CA HIS A 47 -10.56 11.97 13.85
C HIS A 47 -9.71 12.79 14.84
N PRO A 48 -10.32 13.76 15.59
CA PRO A 48 -9.61 14.70 16.46
C PRO A 48 -8.67 14.05 17.48
N LYS A 49 -9.04 12.87 17.99
CA LYS A 49 -8.22 12.09 18.93
C LYS A 49 -6.79 11.81 18.43
N TYR A 50 -6.60 11.78 17.11
CA TYR A 50 -5.32 11.39 16.49
C TYR A 50 -4.59 12.56 15.82
N TYR A 51 -5.13 13.79 15.86
CA TYR A 51 -4.48 14.95 15.24
C TYR A 51 -3.08 15.18 15.78
N ASP A 52 -2.93 15.27 17.10
CA ASP A 52 -1.63 15.50 17.73
C ASP A 52 -0.63 14.41 17.37
N LYS A 53 -1.08 13.15 17.36
CA LYS A 53 -0.23 12.02 16.97
C LYS A 53 0.25 12.14 15.53
N ALA A 54 -0.61 12.57 14.61
CA ALA A 54 -0.24 12.77 13.20
C ALA A 54 0.69 13.97 13.04
N LEU A 55 0.36 15.10 13.66
CA LEU A 55 1.18 16.33 13.61
C LEU A 55 2.59 16.15 14.21
N GLN A 56 2.74 15.28 15.21
CA GLN A 56 4.01 14.96 15.87
C GLN A 56 4.74 13.75 15.28
N SER A 57 4.13 13.03 14.33
CA SER A 57 4.75 11.87 13.67
C SER A 57 5.96 12.28 12.82
N ASN A 58 6.69 11.30 12.28
CA ASN A 58 7.76 11.56 11.31
C ASN A 58 7.25 11.96 9.91
N ALA A 59 5.95 11.83 9.64
CA ALA A 59 5.38 12.33 8.39
C ALA A 59 5.60 13.83 8.26
N THR A 60 5.94 14.28 7.06
CA THR A 60 6.08 15.71 6.78
C THR A 60 4.87 16.29 6.06
N ILE A 61 3.97 15.44 5.57
CA ILE A 61 2.71 15.88 4.96
C ILE A 61 1.53 15.22 5.71
N ILE A 62 0.61 16.04 6.21
CA ILE A 62 -0.56 15.56 6.94
C ILE A 62 -1.83 15.89 6.17
N LEU A 63 -2.53 14.84 5.72
CA LEU A 63 -3.85 14.94 5.13
C LEU A 63 -4.89 14.92 6.26
N ILE A 64 -5.57 16.04 6.48
CA ILE A 64 -6.40 16.30 7.67
C ILE A 64 -7.73 16.96 7.29
N ASN A 65 -8.78 16.68 8.06
CA ASN A 65 -10.13 17.23 7.81
C ASN A 65 -10.42 18.52 8.57
N LYS A 66 -9.41 19.18 9.08
CA LYS A 66 -9.55 20.46 9.78
C LYS A 66 -8.30 21.32 9.58
N GLU A 67 -8.50 22.61 9.38
CA GLU A 67 -7.41 23.57 9.40
C GLU A 67 -6.88 23.71 10.83
N VAL A 68 -5.58 23.51 11.00
CA VAL A 68 -4.85 23.58 12.28
C VAL A 68 -3.53 24.28 12.07
N ASP A 69 -2.86 24.68 13.14
CA ASP A 69 -1.49 25.23 13.05
C ASP A 69 -0.56 24.17 12.43
N CYS A 70 0.13 24.57 11.36
CA CYS A 70 1.08 23.70 10.70
C CYS A 70 2.42 23.71 11.44
N PRO A 71 2.91 22.56 11.95
CA PRO A 71 4.21 22.52 12.60
C PRO A 71 5.35 22.89 11.64
N GLU A 72 6.43 23.45 12.17
CA GLU A 72 7.62 23.79 11.38
C GLU A 72 8.18 22.55 10.66
N GLY A 73 8.58 22.69 9.41
CA GLY A 73 9.11 21.61 8.59
C GLY A 73 8.05 20.64 8.04
N LYS A 74 6.76 20.97 8.19
CA LYS A 74 5.65 20.16 7.68
C LYS A 74 4.76 20.93 6.71
N ALA A 75 3.83 20.19 6.09
CA ALA A 75 2.78 20.72 5.23
C ALA A 75 1.45 20.05 5.53
N LEU A 76 0.35 20.76 5.29
CA LEU A 76 -1.00 20.21 5.46
C LEU A 76 -1.71 20.14 4.10
N LEU A 77 -2.46 19.06 3.90
CA LEU A 77 -3.48 18.91 2.87
C LEU A 77 -4.83 18.91 3.60
N ILE A 78 -5.66 19.92 3.35
CA ILE A 78 -6.91 20.11 4.09
C ILE A 78 -8.07 19.62 3.22
N SER A 79 -8.64 18.50 3.61
CA SER A 79 -9.68 17.78 2.88
C SER A 79 -10.92 17.57 3.76
N ASP A 80 -12.09 17.66 3.17
CA ASP A 80 -13.34 17.32 3.88
C ASP A 80 -13.46 15.82 4.19
N ASP A 81 -12.77 14.97 3.44
CA ASP A 81 -12.74 13.52 3.65
C ASP A 81 -11.35 12.91 3.35
N PRO A 82 -10.42 12.99 4.31
CA PRO A 82 -9.07 12.43 4.17
C PRO A 82 -9.03 10.94 3.82
N PHE A 83 -10.00 10.16 4.29
CA PHE A 83 -10.11 8.73 3.97
C PHE A 83 -10.37 8.50 2.48
N ARG A 84 -11.35 9.22 1.91
CA ARG A 84 -11.67 9.16 0.46
C ARG A 84 -10.46 9.61 -0.37
N ASP A 85 -9.82 10.68 0.04
CA ASP A 85 -8.71 11.26 -0.70
C ASP A 85 -7.46 10.40 -0.62
N PHE A 86 -7.21 9.75 0.51
CA PHE A 86 -6.17 8.73 0.63
C PHE A 86 -6.42 7.56 -0.33
N ASN A 87 -7.66 7.09 -0.45
CA ASN A 87 -8.05 6.09 -1.45
C ASN A 87 -7.87 6.59 -2.89
N THR A 88 -8.12 7.87 -3.15
CA THR A 88 -7.91 8.48 -4.48
C THR A 88 -6.43 8.48 -4.85
N LEU A 89 -5.55 8.82 -3.90
CA LEU A 89 -4.10 8.72 -4.07
C LEU A 89 -3.66 7.27 -4.28
N THR A 90 -4.20 6.34 -3.49
CA THR A 90 -3.89 4.90 -3.65
C THR A 90 -4.25 4.42 -5.05
N ARG A 91 -5.45 4.74 -5.56
CA ARG A 91 -5.84 4.37 -6.94
C ARG A 91 -4.96 5.00 -8.00
N HIS A 92 -4.49 6.23 -7.79
CA HIS A 92 -3.65 6.93 -8.74
C HIS A 92 -2.23 6.34 -8.81
N PHE A 93 -1.61 6.07 -7.66
CA PHE A 93 -0.22 5.61 -7.60
C PHE A 93 -0.07 4.10 -7.66
N MET A 94 -1.11 3.35 -7.27
CA MET A 94 -1.17 1.87 -7.32
C MET A 94 -2.49 1.41 -7.94
N PRO A 95 -2.74 1.70 -9.23
CA PRO A 95 -3.96 1.30 -9.90
C PRO A 95 -4.02 -0.23 -10.02
N PHE A 96 -5.21 -0.79 -9.84
CA PHE A 96 -5.45 -2.20 -10.14
C PHE A 96 -5.18 -2.49 -11.62
N GLN A 97 -4.37 -3.51 -11.88
CA GLN A 97 -4.05 -3.98 -13.23
C GLN A 97 -4.57 -5.40 -13.39
N SER A 98 -5.56 -5.56 -14.27
CA SER A 98 -6.10 -6.90 -14.58
C SER A 98 -5.06 -7.76 -15.28
N SER A 99 -5.05 -9.07 -14.95
CA SER A 99 -4.26 -10.07 -15.66
C SER A 99 -5.21 -11.06 -16.35
N ASN A 100 -4.88 -11.48 -17.55
CA ASN A 100 -5.58 -12.52 -18.30
C ASN A 100 -4.75 -13.82 -18.43
N VAL A 101 -3.67 -13.92 -17.67
CA VAL A 101 -2.76 -15.06 -17.64
C VAL A 101 -2.51 -15.52 -16.20
N SER A 102 -2.19 -16.80 -16.02
CA SER A 102 -1.91 -17.36 -14.70
C SER A 102 -0.63 -16.80 -14.06
N ILE A 103 0.39 -16.55 -14.88
CA ILE A 103 1.66 -15.98 -14.42
C ILE A 103 1.92 -14.73 -15.25
N SER A 104 1.98 -13.57 -14.56
CA SER A 104 2.22 -12.30 -15.22
C SER A 104 3.61 -12.26 -15.89
N PRO A 105 3.71 -11.71 -17.11
CA PRO A 105 5.01 -11.51 -17.77
C PRO A 105 5.95 -10.56 -17.00
N SER A 106 5.43 -9.73 -16.10
CA SER A 106 6.24 -8.84 -15.26
C SER A 106 6.76 -9.52 -13.99
N ALA A 107 6.30 -10.75 -13.68
CA ALA A 107 6.80 -11.51 -12.55
C ALA A 107 8.24 -11.97 -12.78
N LYS A 108 9.04 -11.93 -11.71
CA LYS A 108 10.42 -12.42 -11.72
C LYS A 108 10.50 -13.66 -10.84
N ILE A 109 10.92 -14.79 -11.42
CA ILE A 109 10.97 -16.07 -10.72
C ILE A 109 12.43 -16.55 -10.73
N GLY A 110 12.95 -16.85 -9.55
CA GLY A 110 14.33 -17.30 -9.35
C GLY A 110 14.58 -18.71 -9.86
N HIS A 111 15.86 -19.05 -9.97
CA HIS A 111 16.31 -20.35 -10.46
C HIS A 111 15.90 -21.48 -9.51
N GLY A 112 15.54 -22.64 -10.06
CA GLY A 112 15.17 -23.81 -9.27
C GLY A 112 13.79 -23.72 -8.58
N THR A 113 13.07 -22.62 -8.72
CA THR A 113 11.71 -22.47 -8.17
C THR A 113 10.71 -23.29 -8.97
N ILE A 114 9.91 -24.07 -8.26
CA ILE A 114 8.88 -24.95 -8.81
C ILE A 114 7.51 -24.33 -8.53
N ILE A 115 6.72 -24.15 -9.60
CA ILE A 115 5.35 -23.63 -9.52
C ILE A 115 4.41 -24.71 -10.02
N GLN A 116 3.52 -25.18 -9.14
CA GLN A 116 2.53 -26.20 -9.46
C GLN A 116 1.36 -25.62 -10.30
N PRO A 117 0.60 -26.47 -11.02
CA PRO A 117 -0.52 -26.03 -11.82
C PRO A 117 -1.59 -25.26 -11.05
N ASN A 118 -2.34 -24.41 -11.77
CA ASN A 118 -3.42 -23.56 -11.26
C ASN A 118 -2.96 -22.49 -10.24
N THR A 119 -1.69 -22.15 -10.24
CA THR A 119 -1.15 -21.05 -9.42
C THR A 119 -1.31 -19.73 -10.17
N PHE A 120 -1.81 -18.69 -9.47
CA PHE A 120 -1.85 -17.33 -9.99
C PHE A 120 -0.67 -16.53 -9.42
N ILE A 121 0.09 -15.88 -10.29
CA ILE A 121 1.19 -14.97 -9.94
C ILE A 121 0.93 -13.65 -10.65
N GLY A 122 0.64 -12.63 -9.85
CA GLY A 122 0.26 -11.28 -10.28
C GLY A 122 1.41 -10.44 -10.82
N ASN A 123 1.10 -9.19 -11.12
CA ASN A 123 2.05 -8.26 -11.72
C ASN A 123 3.16 -7.86 -10.73
N ASN A 124 4.38 -7.74 -11.25
CA ASN A 124 5.56 -7.30 -10.49
C ASN A 124 5.86 -8.15 -9.24
N VAL A 125 5.37 -9.38 -9.17
CA VAL A 125 5.75 -10.34 -8.13
C VAL A 125 7.21 -10.73 -8.31
N VAL A 126 7.94 -10.83 -7.20
CA VAL A 126 9.31 -11.34 -7.19
C VAL A 126 9.35 -12.58 -6.32
N ILE A 127 9.80 -13.70 -6.85
CA ILE A 127 10.00 -14.96 -6.12
C ILE A 127 11.48 -15.32 -6.24
N GLY A 128 12.11 -15.61 -5.12
CA GLY A 128 13.51 -16.03 -5.03
C GLY A 128 13.78 -17.40 -5.61
N ASN A 129 14.95 -17.94 -5.28
CA ASN A 129 15.43 -19.21 -5.79
C ASN A 129 14.91 -20.39 -4.95
N ASN A 130 14.89 -21.61 -5.55
CA ASN A 130 14.59 -22.88 -4.89
C ASN A 130 13.25 -22.90 -4.11
N CYS A 131 12.29 -22.06 -4.47
CA CYS A 131 10.98 -22.06 -3.82
C CYS A 131 10.09 -23.19 -4.35
N LEU A 132 9.14 -23.62 -3.52
CA LEU A 132 8.08 -24.55 -3.92
C LEU A 132 6.71 -23.93 -3.69
N ILE A 133 6.04 -23.57 -4.78
CA ILE A 133 4.70 -23.02 -4.78
C ILE A 133 3.73 -24.12 -5.19
N HIS A 134 2.93 -24.58 -4.24
CA HIS A 134 1.95 -25.64 -4.48
C HIS A 134 0.77 -25.16 -5.32
N SER A 135 -0.02 -26.13 -5.79
CA SER A 135 -1.18 -25.87 -6.65
C SER A 135 -2.24 -24.99 -6.00
N ASN A 136 -2.96 -24.23 -6.82
CA ASN A 136 -4.04 -23.33 -6.40
C ASN A 136 -3.60 -22.20 -5.44
N VAL A 137 -2.32 -21.88 -5.37
CA VAL A 137 -1.82 -20.69 -4.64
C VAL A 137 -2.11 -19.44 -5.48
N ALA A 138 -2.54 -18.34 -4.82
CA ALA A 138 -2.70 -17.05 -5.47
C ALA A 138 -1.73 -16.03 -4.81
N ILE A 139 -0.83 -15.48 -5.61
CA ILE A 139 0.13 -14.46 -5.18
C ILE A 139 -0.19 -13.17 -5.94
N TYR A 140 -0.73 -12.19 -5.22
CA TYR A 140 -1.15 -10.92 -5.81
C TYR A 140 0.01 -9.97 -6.03
N ASP A 141 -0.27 -8.92 -6.79
CA ASP A 141 0.67 -7.95 -7.34
C ASP A 141 1.65 -7.41 -6.29
N HIS A 142 2.89 -7.15 -6.73
CA HIS A 142 3.97 -6.54 -5.95
C HIS A 142 4.44 -7.35 -4.73
N THR A 143 3.98 -8.57 -4.51
CA THR A 143 4.48 -9.45 -3.45
C THR A 143 5.94 -9.82 -3.70
N ILE A 144 6.74 -9.82 -2.64
CA ILE A 144 8.16 -10.21 -2.68
C ILE A 144 8.34 -11.45 -1.80
N ILE A 145 8.92 -12.49 -2.36
CA ILE A 145 9.20 -13.77 -1.71
C ILE A 145 10.70 -14.05 -1.86
N GLY A 146 11.35 -14.33 -0.74
CA GLY A 146 12.77 -14.69 -0.67
C GLY A 146 13.09 -16.08 -1.21
N ASP A 147 14.27 -16.55 -0.90
CA ASP A 147 14.78 -17.87 -1.31
C ASP A 147 14.29 -18.99 -0.39
N ASP A 148 14.24 -20.22 -0.91
CA ASP A 148 13.95 -21.46 -0.13
C ASP A 148 12.61 -21.41 0.61
N VAL A 149 11.57 -20.77 0.00
CA VAL A 149 10.23 -20.62 0.56
C VAL A 149 9.30 -21.73 0.07
N ILE A 150 8.49 -22.27 0.96
CA ILE A 150 7.46 -23.28 0.63
C ILE A 150 6.09 -22.69 0.93
N ILE A 151 5.20 -22.64 -0.08
CA ILE A 151 3.81 -22.17 0.09
C ILE A 151 2.87 -23.31 -0.28
N HIS A 152 2.12 -23.78 0.71
CA HIS A 152 1.20 -24.90 0.52
C HIS A 152 -0.11 -24.51 -0.17
N ALA A 153 -0.79 -25.52 -0.70
CA ALA A 153 -1.92 -25.38 -1.61
C ALA A 153 -3.07 -24.51 -1.09
N GLY A 154 -3.66 -23.73 -1.99
CA GLY A 154 -4.84 -22.92 -1.73
C GLY A 154 -4.57 -21.63 -0.92
N THR A 155 -3.31 -21.35 -0.60
CA THR A 155 -2.94 -20.12 0.13
C THR A 155 -3.04 -18.89 -0.77
N VAL A 156 -3.52 -17.79 -0.19
CA VAL A 156 -3.67 -16.48 -0.85
C VAL A 156 -2.74 -15.46 -0.19
N ILE A 157 -1.92 -14.79 -0.98
CA ILE A 157 -0.94 -13.81 -0.51
C ILE A 157 -1.15 -12.49 -1.24
N GLY A 158 -1.20 -11.39 -0.48
CA GLY A 158 -1.31 -10.04 -1.03
C GLY A 158 -2.72 -9.60 -1.36
N GLY A 159 -3.76 -10.23 -0.79
CA GLY A 159 -5.12 -9.70 -0.81
C GLY A 159 -5.23 -8.36 -0.11
N ASP A 160 -6.30 -7.60 -0.36
CA ASP A 160 -6.55 -6.34 0.33
C ASP A 160 -6.90 -6.58 1.80
N ALA A 161 -6.32 -5.77 2.69
CA ALA A 161 -6.65 -5.81 4.10
C ALA A 161 -8.13 -5.50 4.36
N PHE A 162 -8.71 -6.18 5.35
CA PHE A 162 -10.11 -6.00 5.72
C PHE A 162 -10.27 -4.76 6.62
N TYR A 163 -10.22 -3.57 6.01
CA TYR A 163 -10.39 -2.29 6.70
C TYR A 163 -11.53 -1.49 6.08
N TYR A 164 -12.60 -1.23 6.86
CA TYR A 164 -13.79 -0.52 6.41
C TYR A 164 -14.17 0.60 7.35
N LYS A 165 -14.51 1.76 6.78
CA LYS A 165 -15.13 2.89 7.49
C LYS A 165 -16.65 2.84 7.30
N LYS A 166 -17.38 2.87 8.41
CA LYS A 166 -18.85 2.95 8.37
C LYS A 166 -19.27 4.36 7.94
N ARG A 167 -20.20 4.42 6.99
CA ARG A 167 -20.87 5.63 6.50
C ARG A 167 -22.37 5.52 6.69
N PRO A 168 -23.14 6.63 6.61
CA PRO A 168 -24.61 6.56 6.66
C PRO A 168 -25.19 5.66 5.55
N GLU A 169 -24.61 5.69 4.36
CA GLU A 169 -25.03 4.96 3.17
C GLU A 169 -24.43 3.54 3.03
N GLY A 170 -23.51 3.14 3.92
CA GLY A 170 -22.86 1.84 3.82
C GLY A 170 -21.46 1.78 4.42
N PHE A 171 -20.57 1.07 3.76
CA PHE A 171 -19.18 0.89 4.19
C PHE A 171 -18.22 1.25 3.06
N ASP A 172 -17.23 2.08 3.37
CA ASP A 172 -16.11 2.38 2.48
C ASP A 172 -14.90 1.53 2.85
N GLN A 173 -14.36 0.80 1.89
CA GLN A 173 -13.11 0.07 2.08
C GLN A 173 -11.91 1.02 1.98
N LEU A 174 -10.95 0.89 2.89
CA LEU A 174 -9.63 1.48 2.72
C LEU A 174 -8.81 0.60 1.76
N LEU A 175 -8.37 1.19 0.66
CA LEU A 175 -7.58 0.48 -0.34
C LEU A 175 -6.17 0.23 0.18
N SER A 176 -5.67 -0.95 -0.08
CA SER A 176 -4.32 -1.34 0.31
C SER A 176 -3.34 -1.07 -0.83
N GLY A 177 -2.46 -0.09 -0.63
CA GLY A 177 -1.37 0.26 -1.56
C GLY A 177 -0.02 -0.38 -1.19
N GLY A 178 0.02 -1.16 -0.13
CA GLY A 178 1.21 -1.86 0.33
C GLY A 178 1.49 -3.17 -0.38
N ARG A 179 2.35 -3.98 0.22
CA ARG A 179 2.74 -5.29 -0.32
C ARG A 179 2.98 -6.28 0.81
N VAL A 180 3.09 -7.56 0.46
CA VAL A 180 3.63 -8.61 1.34
C VAL A 180 5.10 -8.83 1.01
N VAL A 181 5.91 -8.97 2.04
CA VAL A 181 7.30 -9.42 1.94
C VAL A 181 7.45 -10.69 2.78
N ILE A 182 7.89 -11.77 2.17
CA ILE A 182 8.20 -13.04 2.82
C ILE A 182 9.70 -13.24 2.70
N GLU A 183 10.35 -13.37 3.85
CA GLU A 183 11.79 -13.56 3.93
C GLU A 183 12.21 -14.99 3.52
N ASN A 184 13.53 -15.25 3.50
CA ASN A 184 14.06 -16.56 3.13
C ASN A 184 13.68 -17.67 4.14
N ASN A 185 13.63 -18.90 3.66
CA ASN A 185 13.43 -20.11 4.49
C ASN A 185 12.10 -20.13 5.27
N VAL A 186 11.03 -19.56 4.69
CA VAL A 186 9.70 -19.53 5.29
C VAL A 186 8.81 -20.65 4.74
N GLY A 187 8.10 -21.34 5.63
CA GLY A 187 7.04 -22.29 5.27
C GLY A 187 5.65 -21.72 5.59
N ILE A 188 4.75 -21.68 4.62
CA ILE A 188 3.36 -21.22 4.80
C ILE A 188 2.43 -22.40 4.58
N GLY A 189 1.57 -22.67 5.58
CA GLY A 189 0.60 -23.76 5.55
C GLY A 189 -0.45 -23.63 4.43
N ALA A 190 -1.22 -24.68 4.23
CA ALA A 190 -2.32 -24.67 3.25
C ALA A 190 -3.48 -23.79 3.72
N LEU A 191 -4.22 -23.21 2.75
CA LEU A 191 -5.42 -22.40 2.97
C LEU A 191 -5.20 -21.21 3.92
N CYS A 192 -4.00 -20.67 3.95
CA CYS A 192 -3.70 -19.44 4.68
C CYS A 192 -4.06 -18.21 3.84
N THR A 193 -4.34 -17.09 4.52
CA THR A 193 -4.45 -15.77 3.89
C THR A 193 -3.47 -14.81 4.54
N ILE A 194 -2.70 -14.09 3.74
CA ILE A 194 -1.76 -13.05 4.17
C ILE A 194 -2.08 -11.80 3.36
N ASP A 195 -2.76 -10.86 3.99
CA ASP A 195 -3.14 -9.62 3.33
C ASP A 195 -1.95 -8.66 3.23
N LYS A 196 -1.93 -7.84 2.19
CA LYS A 196 -0.95 -6.76 2.06
C LYS A 196 -1.25 -5.63 3.05
N GLY A 197 -0.23 -4.91 3.48
CA GLY A 197 -0.39 -3.72 4.29
C GLY A 197 -1.21 -2.64 3.57
N VAL A 198 -1.78 -1.70 4.34
CA VAL A 198 -2.51 -0.56 3.78
C VAL A 198 -1.58 0.29 2.91
N THR A 199 -0.31 0.39 3.32
CA THR A 199 0.72 1.16 2.59
C THR A 199 2.07 0.46 2.57
#